data_e54b162bcec239b05ca201561cf5afbc
#
_entry.id   e54b162bcec239b05ca201561cf5afbc
#
_cell.length_a   1.000
_cell.length_b   1.000
_cell.length_c   1.000
_cell.angle_alpha   90.00
_cell.angle_beta   90.00
_cell.angle_gamma   90.00
#
_symmetry.space_group_name_H-M   'P 1'
#
loop_
_entity.id
_entity.type
_entity.pdbx_description
1 polymer ?
#
loop_
_entity_poly.entity_id
_entity_poly.type
_entity_poly.pdbx_seq_one_letter_code
_entity_poly.pdbx_strand_id
1 'polypeptide(L)'
;MLISQLTRIVEETGRPRIALVGDLMLDEYIWGDVQRISPEAPIPVLRVGHREIRAGGAGSVAVNLGRLDVDVHVFSVIGEDNAGDRILSLLESEGCNVSGVVRDGGRPTTLKARHMGYVQHSHRAVQQMLRVDEEDLSPVTALSVDELLERMFASGEGYDAVLVSDYGKGLVSSALMAGIHARCETAPVLVDPAR
;
A
#
# COMPACT_ATOMS: atom_id res chain seq x y z
N MET A 1 30.55 -16.23 -11.07
CA MET A 1 31.03 -15.75 -9.75
C MET A 1 30.00 -14.83 -9.07
N LEU A 2 29.54 -13.73 -9.68
CA LEU A 2 28.55 -12.83 -9.04
C LEU A 2 27.19 -13.52 -8.79
N ILE A 3 26.63 -14.23 -9.77
CA ILE A 3 25.32 -14.90 -9.64
C ILE A 3 25.35 -15.95 -8.53
N SER A 4 26.40 -16.78 -8.45
CA SER A 4 26.52 -17.79 -7.38
C SER A 4 26.66 -17.18 -5.99
N GLN A 5 27.27 -16.00 -5.87
CA GLN A 5 27.32 -15.25 -4.61
C GLN A 5 25.96 -14.70 -4.22
N LEU A 6 25.20 -14.13 -5.18
CA LEU A 6 23.84 -13.63 -4.93
C LEU A 6 22.88 -14.77 -4.55
N THR A 7 22.93 -15.89 -5.26
CA THR A 7 22.11 -17.07 -4.93
C THR A 7 22.40 -17.53 -3.49
N ARG A 8 23.68 -17.63 -3.13
CA ARG A 8 24.08 -18.03 -1.79
C ARG A 8 23.58 -17.05 -0.72
N ILE A 9 23.67 -15.73 -0.94
CA ILE A 9 23.15 -14.72 -0.02
C ILE A 9 21.64 -14.93 0.20
N VAL A 10 20.86 -15.13 -0.88
CA VAL A 10 19.41 -15.38 -0.78
C VAL A 10 19.11 -16.65 -0.02
N GLU A 11 19.84 -17.75 -0.30
CA GLU A 11 19.67 -19.04 0.38
C GLU A 11 20.04 -18.96 1.88
N GLU A 12 21.09 -18.20 2.22
CA GLU A 12 21.54 -18.03 3.61
C GLU A 12 20.70 -17.04 4.41
N THR A 13 19.98 -16.12 3.77
CA THR A 13 19.12 -15.13 4.45
C THR A 13 17.89 -15.77 5.10
N GLY A 14 17.44 -16.93 4.59
CA GLY A 14 16.24 -17.59 5.10
C GLY A 14 14.98 -16.76 4.89
N ARG A 15 14.10 -16.70 5.90
CA ARG A 15 12.85 -15.94 5.88
C ARG A 15 12.94 -14.73 6.83
N PRO A 16 13.49 -13.59 6.35
CA PRO A 16 13.69 -12.43 7.21
C PRO A 16 12.35 -11.81 7.62
N ARG A 17 12.30 -11.29 8.84
CA ARG A 17 11.14 -10.60 9.41
C ARG A 17 11.30 -9.10 9.22
N ILE A 18 10.46 -8.51 8.38
CA ILE A 18 10.54 -7.10 8.00
C ILE A 18 9.34 -6.32 8.53
N ALA A 19 9.62 -5.23 9.26
CA ALA A 19 8.61 -4.22 9.54
C ALA A 19 8.51 -3.26 8.35
N LEU A 20 7.40 -3.26 7.65
CA LEU A 20 7.09 -2.31 6.58
C LEU A 20 6.17 -1.23 7.12
N VAL A 21 6.69 -0.02 7.24
CA VAL A 21 5.95 1.17 7.68
C VAL A 21 5.71 2.06 6.47
N GLY A 22 4.47 2.46 6.17
CA GLY A 22 4.26 3.34 5.02
C GLY A 22 2.79 3.56 4.64
N ASP A 23 2.60 4.40 3.63
CA ASP A 23 1.28 4.78 3.14
C ASP A 23 0.64 3.66 2.33
N LEU A 24 -0.37 2.99 2.92
CA LEU A 24 -1.21 2.04 2.20
C LEU A 24 -2.20 2.78 1.30
N MET A 25 -2.43 2.24 0.11
CA MET A 25 -3.47 2.70 -0.79
C MET A 25 -4.08 1.55 -1.58
N LEU A 26 -5.36 1.69 -1.92
CA LEU A 26 -6.07 0.76 -2.78
C LEU A 26 -6.11 1.31 -4.20
N ASP A 27 -5.53 0.61 -5.14
CA ASP A 27 -5.68 0.89 -6.56
C ASP A 27 -6.86 0.07 -7.12
N GLU A 28 -7.92 0.74 -7.58
CA GLU A 28 -9.06 0.11 -8.22
C GLU A 28 -9.05 0.39 -9.72
N TYR A 29 -9.13 -0.66 -10.54
CA TYR A 29 -9.25 -0.58 -11.99
C TYR A 29 -10.67 -0.97 -12.39
N ILE A 30 -11.37 -0.04 -13.02
CA ILE A 30 -12.75 -0.18 -13.45
C ILE A 30 -12.74 -0.26 -14.98
N TRP A 31 -12.91 -1.46 -15.51
CA TRP A 31 -12.81 -1.74 -16.94
C TRP A 31 -14.18 -1.78 -17.59
N GLY A 32 -14.29 -1.21 -18.79
CA GLY A 32 -15.55 -1.22 -19.53
C GLY A 32 -15.46 -0.74 -20.96
N ASP A 33 -16.58 -0.85 -21.67
CA ASP A 33 -16.72 -0.39 -23.04
C ASP A 33 -17.16 1.08 -23.08
N VAL A 34 -16.57 1.84 -24.02
CA VAL A 34 -16.95 3.22 -24.31
C VAL A 34 -17.52 3.27 -25.72
N GLN A 35 -18.84 3.27 -25.83
CA GLN A 35 -19.53 3.17 -27.13
C GLN A 35 -20.37 4.42 -27.47
N ARG A 36 -20.61 5.30 -26.53
CA ARG A 36 -21.47 6.47 -26.73
C ARG A 36 -21.05 7.67 -25.88
N ILE A 37 -21.49 8.83 -26.31
CA ILE A 37 -21.46 10.06 -25.52
C ILE A 37 -22.76 10.15 -24.73
N SER A 38 -22.69 10.70 -23.51
CA SER A 38 -23.88 10.95 -22.68
C SER A 38 -24.83 11.95 -23.35
N PRO A 39 -26.15 11.76 -23.27
CA PRO A 39 -27.10 12.79 -23.66
C PRO A 39 -27.16 13.97 -22.69
N GLU A 40 -26.64 13.82 -21.46
CA GLU A 40 -26.69 14.84 -20.40
C GLU A 40 -25.51 15.82 -20.46
N ALA A 41 -24.36 15.36 -21.01
CA ALA A 41 -23.16 16.17 -21.13
C ALA A 41 -22.23 15.57 -22.19
N PRO A 42 -21.29 16.34 -22.80
CA PRO A 42 -20.37 15.84 -23.84
C PRO A 42 -19.24 14.97 -23.21
N ILE A 43 -19.61 13.95 -22.45
CA ILE A 43 -18.70 13.01 -21.78
C ILE A 43 -18.94 11.58 -22.27
N PRO A 44 -17.89 10.75 -22.37
CA PRO A 44 -18.05 9.35 -22.70
C PRO A 44 -18.77 8.56 -21.59
N VAL A 45 -19.60 7.60 -21.98
CA VAL A 45 -20.26 6.67 -21.05
C VAL A 45 -19.44 5.39 -21.00
N LEU A 46 -18.86 5.10 -19.83
CA LEU A 46 -18.17 3.85 -19.55
C LEU A 46 -19.19 2.82 -19.01
N ARG A 47 -19.44 1.77 -19.79
CA ARG A 47 -20.25 0.64 -19.35
C ARG A 47 -19.34 -0.39 -18.69
N VAL A 48 -19.37 -0.43 -17.34
CA VAL A 48 -18.49 -1.29 -16.54
C VAL A 48 -18.71 -2.77 -16.84
N GLY A 49 -17.65 -3.48 -17.17
CA GLY A 49 -17.61 -4.92 -17.39
C GLY A 49 -17.04 -5.68 -16.20
N HIS A 50 -15.90 -5.22 -15.67
CA HIS A 50 -15.31 -5.82 -14.47
C HIS A 50 -14.52 -4.80 -13.64
N ARG A 51 -14.19 -5.17 -12.44
CA ARG A 51 -13.35 -4.40 -11.52
C ARG A 51 -12.21 -5.28 -11.02
N GLU A 52 -11.05 -4.67 -10.86
CA GLU A 52 -9.86 -5.28 -10.31
C GLU A 52 -9.29 -4.37 -9.22
N ILE A 53 -8.79 -4.94 -8.15
CA ILE A 53 -8.10 -4.19 -7.09
C ILE A 53 -6.65 -4.66 -6.98
N ARG A 54 -5.79 -3.73 -6.64
CA ARG A 54 -4.38 -4.00 -6.36
C ARG A 54 -3.95 -3.21 -5.13
N ALA A 55 -3.00 -3.77 -4.41
CA ALA A 55 -2.32 -3.04 -3.36
C ALA A 55 -1.39 -1.99 -3.99
N GLY A 56 -1.56 -0.73 -3.62
CA GLY A 56 -0.74 0.39 -4.05
C GLY A 56 0.12 0.94 -2.91
N GLY A 57 1.04 1.85 -3.24
CA GLY A 57 1.95 2.42 -2.25
C GLY A 57 2.76 1.36 -1.51
N ALA A 58 2.87 1.51 -0.18
CA ALA A 58 3.52 0.53 0.68
C ALA A 58 2.90 -0.87 0.56
N GLY A 59 1.60 -0.98 0.21
CA GLY A 59 0.94 -2.26 -0.03
C GLY A 59 1.55 -3.04 -1.19
N SER A 60 1.97 -2.37 -2.27
CA SER A 60 2.66 -3.04 -3.38
C SER A 60 4.03 -3.56 -2.97
N VAL A 61 4.72 -2.85 -2.08
CA VAL A 61 6.00 -3.29 -1.50
C VAL A 61 5.78 -4.52 -0.63
N ALA A 62 4.72 -4.52 0.22
CA ALA A 62 4.37 -5.66 1.06
C ALA A 62 4.14 -6.93 0.24
N VAL A 63 3.33 -6.84 -0.82
CA VAL A 63 3.04 -7.97 -1.74
C VAL A 63 4.32 -8.49 -2.40
N ASN A 64 5.19 -7.60 -2.87
CA ASN A 64 6.45 -7.99 -3.50
C ASN A 64 7.39 -8.70 -2.51
N LEU A 65 7.52 -8.21 -1.29
CA LEU A 65 8.32 -8.84 -0.24
C LEU A 65 7.73 -10.21 0.14
N GLY A 66 6.42 -10.31 0.33
CA GLY A 66 5.75 -11.59 0.63
C GLY A 66 6.01 -12.65 -0.44
N ARG A 67 6.00 -12.26 -1.73
CA ARG A 67 6.33 -13.15 -2.85
C ARG A 67 7.81 -13.55 -2.92
N LEU A 68 8.67 -12.85 -2.21
CA LEU A 68 10.09 -13.21 -2.01
C LEU A 68 10.30 -14.04 -0.72
N ASP A 69 9.23 -14.59 -0.14
CA ASP A 69 9.25 -15.40 1.09
C ASP A 69 9.71 -14.64 2.34
N VAL A 70 9.45 -13.33 2.38
CA VAL A 70 9.71 -12.47 3.55
C VAL A 70 8.54 -12.54 4.51
N ASP A 71 8.80 -12.58 5.83
CA ASP A 71 7.79 -12.41 6.87
C ASP A 71 7.49 -10.91 7.05
N VAL A 72 6.45 -10.44 6.36
CA VAL A 72 6.13 -9.00 6.26
C VAL A 72 5.10 -8.61 7.31
N HIS A 73 5.48 -7.69 8.20
CA HIS A 73 4.62 -7.04 9.17
C HIS A 73 4.33 -5.61 8.73
N VAL A 74 3.08 -5.31 8.40
CA VAL A 74 2.68 -4.02 7.84
C VAL A 74 2.18 -3.09 8.94
N PHE A 75 2.72 -1.87 8.95
CA PHE A 75 2.37 -0.78 9.86
C PHE A 75 1.95 0.44 9.06
N SER A 76 0.70 0.82 9.19
CA SER A 76 0.09 1.93 8.44
C SER A 76 -1.10 2.50 9.18
N VAL A 77 -1.65 3.60 8.64
CA VAL A 77 -2.91 4.16 9.10
C VAL A 77 -3.87 4.22 7.91
N ILE A 78 -5.06 3.67 8.08
CA ILE A 78 -6.13 3.65 7.08
C ILE A 78 -7.43 4.17 7.68
N GLY A 79 -8.43 4.45 6.83
CA GLY A 79 -9.77 4.82 7.28
C GLY A 79 -10.59 3.65 7.82
N GLU A 80 -11.71 3.96 8.49
CA GLU A 80 -12.75 3.00 8.86
C GLU A 80 -13.78 2.88 7.73
N ASP A 81 -13.33 2.39 6.55
CA ASP A 81 -14.13 2.36 5.33
C ASP A 81 -13.94 1.06 4.52
N ASN A 82 -14.75 0.89 3.48
CA ASN A 82 -14.70 -0.29 2.61
C ASN A 82 -13.35 -0.45 1.88
N ALA A 83 -12.69 0.65 1.52
CA ALA A 83 -11.38 0.59 0.88
C ALA A 83 -10.33 0.05 1.85
N GLY A 84 -10.41 0.43 3.13
CA GLY A 84 -9.58 -0.10 4.22
C GLY A 84 -9.80 -1.61 4.43
N ASP A 85 -11.04 -2.07 4.45
CA ASP A 85 -11.33 -3.50 4.58
C ASP A 85 -10.78 -4.31 3.41
N ARG A 86 -10.93 -3.79 2.20
CA ARG A 86 -10.48 -4.45 0.97
C ARG A 86 -8.96 -4.53 0.88
N ILE A 87 -8.22 -3.47 1.25
CA ILE A 87 -6.75 -3.50 1.23
C ILE A 87 -6.19 -4.45 2.27
N LEU A 88 -6.76 -4.51 3.49
CA LEU A 88 -6.33 -5.45 4.50
C LEU A 88 -6.55 -6.89 4.06
N SER A 89 -7.77 -7.22 3.59
CA SER A 89 -8.09 -8.57 3.09
C SER A 89 -7.16 -9.00 1.95
N LEU A 90 -6.79 -8.05 1.06
CA LEU A 90 -5.84 -8.32 -0.02
C LEU A 90 -4.45 -8.66 0.53
N LEU A 91 -3.93 -7.86 1.47
CA LEU A 91 -2.61 -8.07 2.05
C LEU A 91 -2.54 -9.38 2.87
N GLU A 92 -3.61 -9.71 3.62
CA GLU A 92 -3.72 -10.98 4.33
C GLU A 92 -3.72 -12.18 3.36
N SER A 93 -4.42 -12.07 2.22
CA SER A 93 -4.43 -13.13 1.19
C SER A 93 -3.07 -13.33 0.53
N GLU A 94 -2.21 -12.32 0.54
CA GLU A 94 -0.80 -12.39 0.06
C GLU A 94 0.17 -12.78 1.19
N GLY A 95 -0.34 -13.17 2.37
CA GLY A 95 0.46 -13.68 3.49
C GLY A 95 1.12 -12.63 4.36
N CYS A 96 0.73 -11.35 4.25
CA CYS A 96 1.26 -10.27 5.08
C CYS A 96 0.55 -10.22 6.43
N ASN A 97 1.29 -9.90 7.49
CA ASN A 97 0.71 -9.62 8.80
C ASN A 97 0.27 -8.14 8.86
N VAL A 98 -1.03 -7.90 8.99
CA VAL A 98 -1.63 -6.55 9.02
C VAL A 98 -2.08 -6.12 10.40
N SER A 99 -1.76 -6.87 11.46
CA SER A 99 -2.16 -6.55 12.84
C SER A 99 -1.63 -5.21 13.34
N GLY A 100 -0.56 -4.70 12.71
CA GLY A 100 0.02 -3.39 12.99
C GLY A 100 -0.70 -2.21 12.35
N VAL A 101 -1.71 -2.44 11.49
CA VAL A 101 -2.41 -1.36 10.81
C VAL A 101 -3.45 -0.73 11.75
N VAL A 102 -3.36 0.58 11.92
CA VAL A 102 -4.29 1.39 12.73
C VAL A 102 -5.45 1.87 11.85
N ARG A 103 -6.67 1.86 12.40
CA ARG A 103 -7.85 2.46 11.77
C ARG A 103 -8.12 3.83 12.39
N ASP A 104 -8.26 4.83 11.55
CA ASP A 104 -8.55 6.22 11.93
C ASP A 104 -9.83 6.67 11.22
N GLY A 105 -10.94 6.75 11.97
CA GLY A 105 -12.24 7.18 11.43
C GLY A 105 -12.29 8.67 11.02
N GLY A 106 -11.25 9.44 11.31
CA GLY A 106 -11.13 10.85 10.94
C GLY A 106 -10.60 11.08 9.52
N ARG A 107 -10.19 10.02 8.80
CA ARG A 107 -9.63 10.12 7.44
C ARG A 107 -10.09 8.97 6.55
N PRO A 108 -10.20 9.17 5.23
CA PRO A 108 -10.45 8.07 4.29
C PRO A 108 -9.18 7.23 4.09
N THR A 109 -9.38 5.95 3.76
CA THR A 109 -8.31 5.14 3.15
C THR A 109 -8.00 5.70 1.77
N THR A 110 -6.73 5.89 1.44
CA THR A 110 -6.33 6.35 0.10
C THR A 110 -6.80 5.35 -0.96
N LEU A 111 -7.69 5.79 -1.84
CA LEU A 111 -8.23 5.03 -2.97
C LEU A 111 -7.94 5.77 -4.27
N LYS A 112 -7.43 5.05 -5.26
CA LYS A 112 -7.18 5.55 -6.63
C LYS A 112 -7.97 4.73 -7.64
N ALA A 113 -9.16 5.20 -8.01
CA ALA A 113 -10.04 4.54 -8.97
C ALA A 113 -9.71 4.99 -10.40
N ARG A 114 -9.20 4.05 -11.22
CA ARG A 114 -8.85 4.26 -12.63
C ARG A 114 -9.93 3.66 -13.52
N HIS A 115 -10.60 4.52 -14.29
CA HIS A 115 -11.61 4.12 -15.25
C HIS A 115 -10.94 3.85 -16.60
N MET A 116 -10.93 2.58 -17.03
CA MET A 116 -10.23 2.06 -18.19
C MET A 116 -11.24 1.70 -19.28
N GLY A 117 -11.21 2.43 -20.39
CA GLY A 117 -12.14 2.24 -21.51
C GLY A 117 -11.54 1.45 -22.65
N TYR A 118 -12.28 0.47 -23.18
CA TYR A 118 -12.02 -0.13 -24.48
C TYR A 118 -12.63 0.76 -25.57
N VAL A 119 -11.78 1.37 -26.41
CA VAL A 119 -12.21 2.41 -27.38
C VAL A 119 -12.56 1.84 -28.74
N GLN A 120 -12.29 0.56 -28.98
CA GLN A 120 -12.59 -0.13 -30.25
C GLN A 120 -13.24 -1.48 -30.01
N HIS A 121 -14.13 -1.88 -30.90
CA HIS A 121 -14.84 -3.17 -30.87
C HIS A 121 -13.92 -4.41 -30.77
N SER A 122 -12.64 -4.26 -31.10
CA SER A 122 -11.63 -5.32 -31.07
C SER A 122 -10.93 -5.47 -29.71
N HIS A 123 -11.28 -4.68 -28.68
CA HIS A 123 -10.60 -4.62 -27.38
C HIS A 123 -9.07 -4.39 -27.46
N ARG A 124 -8.57 -3.88 -28.59
CA ARG A 124 -7.13 -3.72 -28.84
C ARG A 124 -6.54 -2.41 -28.33
N ALA A 125 -7.37 -1.42 -28.06
CA ALA A 125 -6.95 -0.13 -27.52
C ALA A 125 -7.62 0.11 -26.16
N VAL A 126 -6.80 0.24 -25.13
CA VAL A 126 -7.22 0.62 -23.77
C VAL A 126 -6.78 2.04 -23.51
N GLN A 127 -7.68 2.86 -23.02
CA GLN A 127 -7.38 4.22 -22.61
C GLN A 127 -7.87 4.47 -21.18
N GLN A 128 -7.05 5.09 -20.36
CA GLN A 128 -7.50 5.61 -19.08
C GLN A 128 -8.36 6.86 -19.35
N MET A 129 -9.62 6.76 -19.01
CA MET A 129 -10.63 7.82 -19.26
C MET A 129 -10.64 8.85 -18.13
N LEU A 130 -10.52 8.37 -16.90
CA LEU A 130 -10.60 9.19 -15.68
C LEU A 130 -9.85 8.48 -14.56
N ARG A 131 -9.28 9.26 -13.63
CA ARG A 131 -8.86 8.78 -12.31
C ARG A 131 -9.58 9.59 -11.24
N VAL A 132 -10.15 8.92 -10.28
CA VAL A 132 -10.76 9.51 -9.09
C VAL A 132 -9.90 9.12 -7.89
N ASP A 133 -9.43 10.11 -7.15
CA ASP A 133 -8.60 9.92 -5.96
C ASP A 133 -9.43 10.34 -4.74
N GLU A 134 -9.62 9.41 -3.81
CA GLU A 134 -10.16 9.67 -2.48
C GLU A 134 -8.99 9.59 -1.51
N GLU A 135 -8.56 10.72 -0.97
CA GLU A 135 -7.37 10.78 -0.12
C GLU A 135 -7.37 12.00 0.79
N ASP A 136 -6.72 11.88 1.94
CA ASP A 136 -6.38 12.98 2.82
C ASP A 136 -4.84 13.06 2.91
N LEU A 137 -4.30 14.22 2.55
CA LEU A 137 -2.85 14.48 2.56
C LEU A 137 -2.39 15.14 3.87
N SER A 138 -3.30 15.43 4.78
CA SER A 138 -2.95 15.99 6.08
C SER A 138 -2.11 15.01 6.92
N PRO A 139 -1.25 15.51 7.81
CA PRO A 139 -0.51 14.63 8.71
C PRO A 139 -1.44 13.73 9.52
N VAL A 140 -1.06 12.47 9.67
CA VAL A 140 -1.74 11.52 10.56
C VAL A 140 -1.67 12.04 12.00
N THR A 141 -2.75 11.84 12.76
CA THR A 141 -2.85 12.32 14.13
C THR A 141 -1.74 11.72 15.04
N ALA A 142 -1.32 12.46 16.05
CA ALA A 142 -0.34 11.97 17.00
C ALA A 142 -0.82 10.69 17.71
N LEU A 143 -2.12 10.60 18.01
CA LEU A 143 -2.71 9.42 18.63
C LEU A 143 -2.56 8.16 17.75
N SER A 144 -2.83 8.30 16.46
CA SER A 144 -2.68 7.18 15.51
C SER A 144 -1.22 6.79 15.31
N VAL A 145 -0.29 7.77 15.34
CA VAL A 145 1.16 7.51 15.29
C VAL A 145 1.63 6.78 16.56
N ASP A 146 1.19 7.21 17.73
CA ASP A 146 1.54 6.56 19.00
C ASP A 146 1.01 5.13 19.04
N GLU A 147 -0.24 4.90 18.63
CA GLU A 147 -0.83 3.57 18.56
C GLU A 147 -0.08 2.65 17.57
N LEU A 148 0.30 3.18 16.40
CA LEU A 148 1.10 2.44 15.43
C LEU A 148 2.45 2.00 16.04
N LEU A 149 3.14 2.92 16.72
CA LEU A 149 4.42 2.62 17.37
C LEU A 149 4.25 1.58 18.51
N GLU A 150 3.19 1.68 19.30
CA GLU A 150 2.88 0.67 20.33
C GLU A 150 2.66 -0.71 19.70
N ARG A 151 1.87 -0.81 18.64
CA ARG A 151 1.63 -2.07 17.93
C ARG A 151 2.92 -2.63 17.31
N MET A 152 3.79 -1.76 16.78
CA MET A 152 5.04 -2.17 16.14
C MET A 152 6.00 -2.85 17.11
N PHE A 153 6.03 -2.41 18.36
CA PHE A 153 6.96 -2.91 19.38
C PHE A 153 6.30 -3.77 20.47
N ALA A 154 4.99 -4.04 20.36
CA ALA A 154 4.21 -4.76 21.38
C ALA A 154 4.70 -6.18 21.65
N SER A 155 5.19 -6.89 20.63
CA SER A 155 5.63 -8.28 20.78
C SER A 155 6.96 -8.44 21.51
N GLY A 156 7.77 -7.38 21.60
CA GLY A 156 9.15 -7.46 22.06
C GLY A 156 10.09 -8.25 21.16
N GLU A 157 9.58 -8.81 20.08
CA GLU A 157 10.38 -9.51 19.07
C GLU A 157 10.98 -8.49 18.09
N GLY A 158 12.26 -8.65 17.78
CA GLY A 158 12.95 -7.78 16.83
C GLY A 158 12.56 -8.02 15.38
N TYR A 159 12.87 -7.07 14.53
CA TYR A 159 12.83 -7.18 13.06
C TYR A 159 14.26 -7.26 12.53
N ASP A 160 14.47 -7.99 11.42
CA ASP A 160 15.75 -8.01 10.72
C ASP A 160 16.03 -6.68 10.00
N ALA A 161 14.98 -5.99 9.58
CA ALA A 161 15.03 -4.61 9.08
C ALA A 161 13.69 -3.90 9.22
N VAL A 162 13.74 -2.57 9.25
CA VAL A 162 12.56 -1.69 9.12
C VAL A 162 12.65 -1.00 7.77
N LEU A 163 11.60 -1.13 6.98
CA LEU A 163 11.47 -0.46 5.69
C LEU A 163 10.38 0.61 5.77
N VAL A 164 10.74 1.86 5.52
CA VAL A 164 9.80 2.99 5.50
C VAL A 164 9.54 3.38 4.04
N SER A 165 8.28 3.28 3.61
CA SER A 165 7.86 3.57 2.23
C SER A 165 6.89 4.75 2.23
N ASP A 166 7.40 5.93 1.91
CA ASP A 166 6.70 7.22 1.96
C ASP A 166 6.14 7.59 0.58
N TYR A 167 4.83 7.80 0.51
CA TYR A 167 4.12 8.28 -0.68
C TYR A 167 3.49 9.66 -0.48
N GLY A 168 3.85 10.37 0.60
CA GLY A 168 3.35 11.70 0.90
C GLY A 168 1.87 11.75 1.24
N LYS A 169 1.36 10.71 1.93
CA LYS A 169 -0.05 10.66 2.38
C LYS A 169 -0.22 10.98 3.87
N GLY A 170 0.81 11.57 4.47
CA GLY A 170 0.76 12.13 5.81
C GLY A 170 1.15 11.20 6.94
N LEU A 171 1.46 9.92 6.69
CA LEU A 171 1.91 9.00 7.73
C LEU A 171 3.35 9.27 8.15
N VAL A 172 4.27 9.38 7.17
CA VAL A 172 5.68 9.52 7.46
C VAL A 172 5.97 10.95 7.93
N SER A 173 6.22 11.09 9.21
CA SER A 173 6.46 12.36 9.90
C SER A 173 7.74 12.28 10.72
N SER A 174 8.28 13.45 11.12
CA SER A 174 9.44 13.50 12.03
C SER A 174 9.16 12.79 13.36
N ALA A 175 7.92 12.87 13.86
CA ALA A 175 7.52 12.19 15.08
C ALA A 175 7.56 10.66 14.94
N LEU A 176 6.98 10.13 13.85
CA LEU A 176 7.05 8.69 13.56
C LEU A 176 8.49 8.21 13.42
N MET A 177 9.31 8.93 12.63
CA MET A 177 10.71 8.55 12.43
C MET A 177 11.52 8.60 13.73
N ALA A 178 11.30 9.60 14.58
CA ALA A 178 11.94 9.68 15.90
C ALA A 178 11.50 8.52 16.79
N GLY A 179 10.21 8.15 16.78
CA GLY A 179 9.66 7.03 17.54
C GLY A 179 10.25 5.68 17.11
N ILE A 180 10.40 5.46 15.80
CA ILE A 180 11.06 4.26 15.26
C ILE A 180 12.53 4.23 15.68
N HIS A 181 13.24 5.33 15.49
CA HIS A 181 14.70 5.42 15.80
C HIS A 181 15.01 5.20 17.29
N ALA A 182 14.14 5.72 18.16
CA ALA A 182 14.31 5.58 19.60
C ALA A 182 14.10 4.14 20.11
N ARG A 183 13.33 3.31 19.38
CA ARG A 183 12.95 1.95 19.79
C ARG A 183 13.61 0.85 18.96
N CYS A 184 14.17 1.20 17.79
CA CYS A 184 14.83 0.27 16.89
C CYS A 184 16.36 0.39 17.06
N GLU A 185 16.94 -0.35 18.03
CA GLU A 185 18.35 -0.22 18.38
C GLU A 185 19.30 -0.98 17.44
N THR A 186 18.86 -2.08 16.87
CA THR A 186 19.74 -3.04 16.18
C THR A 186 19.42 -3.25 14.71
N ALA A 187 18.14 -3.14 14.30
CA ALA A 187 17.73 -3.37 12.92
C ALA A 187 18.03 -2.14 12.05
N PRO A 188 18.54 -2.32 10.82
CA PRO A 188 18.70 -1.22 9.88
C PRO A 188 17.34 -0.63 9.50
N VAL A 189 17.26 0.69 9.43
CA VAL A 189 16.08 1.43 8.95
C VAL A 189 16.39 1.95 7.56
N LEU A 190 15.66 1.45 6.57
CA LEU A 190 15.75 1.82 5.16
C LEU A 190 14.56 2.71 4.81
N VAL A 191 14.80 3.85 4.18
CA VAL A 191 13.74 4.81 3.85
C VAL A 191 13.70 5.04 2.34
N ASP A 192 12.53 4.84 1.75
CA ASP A 192 12.18 5.27 0.38
C ASP A 192 11.28 6.51 0.50
N PRO A 193 11.85 7.73 0.39
CA PRO A 193 11.11 8.96 0.66
C PRO A 193 10.23 9.36 -0.52
N ALA A 194 9.12 10.05 -0.24
CA ALA A 194 8.32 10.73 -1.26
C ALA A 194 9.17 11.75 -2.05
N ARG A 195 8.92 11.86 -3.36
CA ARG A 195 9.63 12.76 -4.28
C ARG A 195 8.98 14.14 -4.33
#